data_7e6e6c565e2619c0b95113383dc1e44d
#
_entry.id   7e6e6c565e2619c0b95113383dc1e44d
#
_cell.length_a   1.000
_cell.length_b   1.000
_cell.length_c   1.000
_cell.angle_alpha   90.00
_cell.angle_beta   90.00
_cell.angle_gamma   90.00
#
_symmetry.space_group_name_H-M   'P 1'
#
loop_
_entity.id
_entity.type
_entity.pdbx_description
1 polymer ?
#
loop_
_entity_poly.entity_id
_entity_poly.type
_entity_poly.pdbx_seq_one_letter_code
_entity_poly.pdbx_strand_id
1 'polypeptide(L)'
;MFEHFGDYMFYLLFSPLKKAAKLTNQLYLFFKVVGKLFDESKLDVFRLREESSVITCSDAMLPVHGQDRGMNRLKGETLENYRIRLAMKGIIAEKAGTNEGIRYLARAFGYEQVEIIPGEKPDHWAEATVWFIGGDIVLDDRELLLQELNKIKPARTLLHLAKEQRYEAVIPLAAAKVIGRQMTVRQE
;
A
#
# COMPACT_ATOMS: atom_id res chain seq x y z
N MET A 1 28.83 -17.14 17.16
CA MET A 1 27.47 -16.72 17.58
C MET A 1 26.64 -17.99 17.72
N PHE A 2 25.84 -18.15 18.78
CA PHE A 2 25.06 -19.38 18.96
C PHE A 2 23.83 -19.33 18.06
N GLU A 3 23.55 -20.43 17.35
CA GLU A 3 22.37 -20.55 16.50
C GLU A 3 21.13 -20.94 17.29
N HIS A 4 21.33 -21.77 18.34
CA HIS A 4 20.26 -22.29 19.19
C HIS A 4 20.35 -21.78 20.62
N PHE A 5 19.20 -21.39 21.16
CA PHE A 5 19.09 -20.88 22.53
C PHE A 5 19.56 -21.92 23.59
N GLY A 6 19.31 -23.21 23.35
CA GLY A 6 19.75 -24.29 24.26
C GLY A 6 21.27 -24.36 24.40
N ASP A 7 22.04 -24.18 23.31
CA ASP A 7 23.49 -24.13 23.35
C ASP A 7 24.02 -22.90 24.08
N TYR A 8 23.34 -21.74 23.89
CA TYR A 8 23.67 -20.51 24.60
C TYR A 8 23.43 -20.66 26.11
N MET A 9 22.30 -21.22 26.54
CA MET A 9 22.00 -21.47 27.95
C MET A 9 23.04 -22.42 28.60
N PHE A 10 23.41 -23.47 27.87
CA PHE A 10 24.46 -24.40 28.37
C PHE A 10 25.82 -23.71 28.46
N TYR A 11 26.13 -22.79 27.54
CA TYR A 11 27.36 -22.00 27.59
C TYR A 11 27.42 -21.11 28.83
N LEU A 12 26.32 -20.55 29.28
CA LEU A 12 26.26 -19.70 30.47
C LEU A 12 26.47 -20.45 31.79
N LEU A 13 26.33 -21.79 31.81
CA LEU A 13 26.59 -22.58 33.01
C LEU A 13 28.05 -22.47 33.45
N PHE A 14 28.27 -22.52 34.75
CA PHE A 14 29.61 -22.56 35.32
C PHE A 14 30.21 -23.98 35.34
N SER A 15 31.52 -24.04 35.47
CA SER A 15 32.32 -25.24 35.22
C SER A 15 31.86 -26.53 35.94
N PRO A 16 31.43 -26.54 37.24
CA PRO A 16 30.99 -27.77 37.88
C PRO A 16 29.85 -28.50 37.20
N LEU A 17 28.93 -27.75 36.56
CA LEU A 17 27.75 -28.30 35.91
C LEU A 17 28.02 -28.78 34.47
N LYS A 18 29.21 -28.45 33.93
CA LYS A 18 29.69 -28.86 32.62
C LYS A 18 30.62 -30.09 32.62
N LYS A 19 30.87 -30.72 33.75
CA LYS A 19 31.88 -31.83 33.87
C LYS A 19 31.54 -33.04 33.02
N ALA A 20 30.25 -33.33 32.81
CA ALA A 20 29.85 -34.44 31.95
C ALA A 20 29.88 -34.03 30.46
N ALA A 21 30.12 -35.00 29.58
CA ALA A 21 30.05 -34.78 28.14
C ALA A 21 28.66 -34.26 27.74
N LYS A 22 28.58 -33.34 26.76
CA LYS A 22 27.32 -32.70 26.34
C LYS A 22 26.14 -33.66 26.15
N LEU A 23 26.39 -34.79 25.48
CA LEU A 23 25.36 -35.79 25.15
C LEU A 23 24.80 -36.54 26.37
N THR A 24 25.58 -36.66 27.45
CA THR A 24 25.19 -37.35 28.69
C THR A 24 24.78 -36.40 29.80
N ASN A 25 24.96 -35.10 29.59
CA ASN A 25 24.61 -34.11 30.58
C ASN A 25 23.11 -33.82 30.57
N GLN A 26 22.41 -34.19 31.65
CA GLN A 26 20.96 -33.97 31.77
C GLN A 26 20.55 -32.50 31.66
N LEU A 27 21.40 -31.59 32.16
CA LEU A 27 21.14 -30.15 32.04
C LEU A 27 21.22 -29.69 30.58
N TYR A 28 22.18 -30.23 29.82
CA TYR A 28 22.25 -29.95 28.39
C TYR A 28 21.00 -30.44 27.63
N LEU A 29 20.56 -31.67 27.93
CA LEU A 29 19.34 -32.21 27.34
C LEU A 29 18.12 -31.39 27.71
N PHE A 30 18.01 -30.96 28.96
CA PHE A 30 16.95 -30.07 29.41
C PHE A 30 16.96 -28.74 28.66
N PHE A 31 18.12 -28.06 28.59
CA PHE A 31 18.23 -26.81 27.84
C PHE A 31 18.03 -26.98 26.33
N LYS A 32 18.36 -28.11 25.78
CA LYS A 32 18.08 -28.42 24.36
C LYS A 32 16.56 -28.48 24.11
N VAL A 33 15.80 -29.07 25.02
CA VAL A 33 14.33 -29.12 24.89
C VAL A 33 13.70 -27.76 25.11
N VAL A 34 14.04 -27.09 26.22
CA VAL A 34 13.53 -25.75 26.53
C VAL A 34 13.99 -24.75 25.48
N GLY A 35 15.23 -24.87 25.00
CA GLY A 35 15.76 -24.01 23.94
C GLY A 35 14.97 -24.05 22.66
N LYS A 36 14.41 -25.21 22.26
CA LYS A 36 13.53 -25.30 21.11
C LYS A 36 12.27 -24.45 21.27
N LEU A 37 11.65 -24.46 22.44
CA LEU A 37 10.47 -23.63 22.71
C LEU A 37 10.79 -22.13 22.60
N PHE A 38 11.97 -21.72 23.10
CA PHE A 38 12.42 -20.34 22.96
C PHE A 38 12.77 -19.97 21.51
N ASP A 39 13.39 -20.87 20.75
CA ASP A 39 13.68 -20.66 19.34
C ASP A 39 12.39 -20.55 18.51
N GLU A 40 11.39 -21.38 18.78
CA GLU A 40 10.04 -21.27 18.17
C GLU A 40 9.36 -19.97 18.54
N SER A 41 9.34 -19.61 19.83
CA SER A 41 8.77 -18.33 20.29
C SER A 41 9.46 -17.13 19.65
N LYS A 42 10.77 -17.19 19.46
CA LYS A 42 11.54 -16.16 18.76
C LYS A 42 11.08 -16.02 17.29
N LEU A 43 10.88 -17.15 16.61
CA LEU A 43 10.37 -17.13 15.23
C LEU A 43 8.95 -16.53 15.15
N ASP A 44 8.09 -16.87 16.12
CA ASP A 44 6.75 -16.31 16.20
C ASP A 44 6.78 -14.79 16.42
N VAL A 45 7.69 -14.29 17.26
CA VAL A 45 7.86 -12.83 17.44
C VAL A 45 8.31 -12.16 16.14
N PHE A 46 9.21 -12.74 15.38
CA PHE A 46 9.60 -12.21 14.07
C PHE A 46 8.45 -12.23 13.08
N ARG A 47 7.68 -13.32 13.04
CA ARG A 47 6.47 -13.40 12.23
C ARG A 47 5.46 -12.32 12.60
N LEU A 48 5.18 -12.12 13.89
CA LEU A 48 4.30 -11.05 14.36
C LEU A 48 4.79 -9.67 13.90
N ARG A 49 6.09 -9.43 13.95
CA ARG A 49 6.67 -8.18 13.46
C ARG A 49 6.44 -7.99 11.96
N GLU A 50 6.62 -9.04 11.16
CA GLU A 50 6.37 -9.00 9.71
C GLU A 50 4.89 -8.78 9.42
N GLU A 51 4.00 -9.49 10.12
CA GLU A 51 2.55 -9.35 9.97
C GLU A 51 2.01 -8.00 10.49
N SER A 52 2.71 -7.31 11.37
CA SER A 52 2.31 -5.99 11.86
C SER A 52 2.50 -4.87 10.84
N SER A 53 3.30 -5.08 9.82
CA SER A 53 3.58 -4.10 8.76
C SER A 53 2.74 -4.39 7.52
N VAL A 54 2.01 -3.40 7.02
CA VAL A 54 1.22 -3.52 5.78
C VAL A 54 2.06 -3.95 4.58
N ILE A 55 3.34 -3.54 4.55
CA ILE A 55 4.23 -3.83 3.41
C ILE A 55 4.65 -5.29 3.40
N THR A 56 4.93 -5.86 4.58
CA THR A 56 5.50 -7.21 4.71
C THR A 56 4.49 -8.28 5.11
N CYS A 57 3.29 -7.89 5.56
CA CYS A 57 2.28 -8.82 6.03
C CYS A 57 1.82 -9.80 4.94
N SER A 58 1.31 -10.94 5.37
CA SER A 58 0.65 -11.90 4.47
C SER A 58 -0.63 -11.33 3.86
N ASP A 59 -1.05 -11.87 2.73
CA ASP A 59 -2.30 -11.46 2.07
C ASP A 59 -3.53 -11.71 2.95
N ALA A 60 -3.47 -12.68 3.85
CA ALA A 60 -4.52 -12.97 4.82
C ALA A 60 -4.70 -11.86 5.88
N MET A 61 -3.62 -11.14 6.21
CA MET A 61 -3.65 -10.03 7.18
C MET A 61 -4.06 -8.69 6.58
N LEU A 62 -4.00 -8.52 5.26
CA LEU A 62 -4.38 -7.26 4.61
C LEU A 62 -5.80 -6.79 4.94
N PRO A 63 -6.84 -7.64 4.97
CA PRO A 63 -8.18 -7.21 5.37
C PRO A 63 -8.25 -6.70 6.81
N VAL A 64 -7.46 -7.28 7.72
CA VAL A 64 -7.40 -6.85 9.13
C VAL A 64 -6.81 -5.44 9.21
N HIS A 65 -5.69 -5.21 8.53
CA HIS A 65 -5.10 -3.88 8.41
C HIS A 65 -6.04 -2.88 7.74
N GLY A 66 -6.89 -3.37 6.81
CA GLY A 66 -7.91 -2.57 6.17
C GLY A 66 -9.00 -2.12 7.15
N GLN A 67 -9.50 -3.05 7.97
CA GLN A 67 -10.49 -2.75 9.01
C GLN A 67 -9.97 -1.72 10.01
N ASP A 68 -8.74 -1.89 10.50
CA ASP A 68 -8.10 -0.95 11.44
C ASP A 68 -8.00 0.47 10.86
N ARG A 69 -7.84 0.58 9.54
CA ARG A 69 -7.72 1.86 8.84
C ARG A 69 -9.03 2.36 8.27
N GLY A 70 -10.14 1.62 8.42
CA GLY A 70 -11.44 1.93 7.81
C GLY A 70 -11.40 1.93 6.28
N MET A 71 -10.58 1.05 5.69
CA MET A 71 -10.39 0.94 4.24
C MET A 71 -10.65 -0.49 3.78
N ASN A 72 -11.77 -0.72 3.14
CA ASN A 72 -12.07 -2.01 2.53
C ASN A 72 -11.41 -2.13 1.15
N ARG A 73 -11.16 -3.37 0.73
CA ARG A 73 -10.73 -3.67 -0.63
C ARG A 73 -11.84 -3.33 -1.62
N LEU A 74 -11.49 -2.67 -2.71
CA LEU A 74 -12.42 -2.26 -3.74
C LEU A 74 -12.75 -3.41 -4.68
N LYS A 75 -13.91 -3.34 -5.32
CA LYS A 75 -14.33 -4.36 -6.29
C LYS A 75 -13.39 -4.30 -7.50
N GLY A 76 -12.77 -5.43 -7.85
CA GLY A 76 -11.81 -5.50 -8.94
C GLY A 76 -10.37 -5.07 -8.61
N GLU A 77 -10.12 -4.54 -7.41
CA GLU A 77 -8.77 -4.13 -6.98
C GLU A 77 -7.88 -5.35 -6.78
N THR A 78 -6.62 -5.29 -7.26
CA THR A 78 -5.63 -6.33 -6.97
C THR A 78 -5.18 -6.24 -5.51
N LEU A 79 -4.68 -7.34 -4.93
CA LEU A 79 -4.14 -7.32 -3.56
C LEU A 79 -2.95 -6.38 -3.43
N GLU A 80 -2.17 -6.27 -4.48
CA GLU A 80 -0.99 -5.40 -4.53
C GLU A 80 -1.38 -3.91 -4.49
N ASN A 81 -2.36 -3.50 -5.30
CA ASN A 81 -2.89 -2.14 -5.28
C ASN A 81 -3.55 -1.81 -3.92
N TYR A 82 -4.27 -2.77 -3.34
CA TYR A 82 -4.85 -2.61 -2.01
C TYR A 82 -3.77 -2.40 -0.93
N ARG A 83 -2.68 -3.16 -1.01
CA ARG A 83 -1.51 -3.01 -0.12
C ARG A 83 -0.88 -1.63 -0.24
N ILE A 84 -0.64 -1.16 -1.47
CA ILE A 84 -0.09 0.18 -1.74
C ILE A 84 -1.02 1.25 -1.17
N ARG A 85 -2.32 1.15 -1.42
CA ARG A 85 -3.32 2.10 -0.94
C ARG A 85 -3.37 2.16 0.59
N LEU A 86 -3.30 1.01 1.27
CA LEU A 86 -3.22 0.93 2.73
C LEU A 86 -1.93 1.55 3.27
N ALA A 87 -0.80 1.29 2.63
CA ALA A 87 0.50 1.84 3.03
C ALA A 87 0.54 3.37 2.87
N MET A 88 -0.06 3.90 1.81
CA MET A 88 -0.07 5.34 1.52
C MET A 88 -1.07 6.14 2.34
N LYS A 89 -2.01 5.50 3.05
CA LYS A 89 -3.07 6.20 3.79
C LYS A 89 -2.54 7.26 4.76
N GLY A 90 -1.46 6.96 5.46
CA GLY A 90 -0.86 7.90 6.42
C GLY A 90 -0.39 9.19 5.74
N ILE A 91 0.32 9.06 4.62
CA ILE A 91 0.85 10.18 3.83
C ILE A 91 -0.32 10.97 3.19
N ILE A 92 -1.33 10.26 2.68
CA ILE A 92 -2.51 10.89 2.09
C ILE A 92 -3.27 11.71 3.15
N ALA A 93 -3.43 11.17 4.36
CA ALA A 93 -4.09 11.86 5.46
C ALA A 93 -3.29 13.09 5.93
N GLU A 94 -1.98 13.00 6.01
CA GLU A 94 -1.10 14.13 6.36
C GLU A 94 -1.20 15.27 5.35
N LYS A 95 -1.30 14.93 4.06
CA LYS A 95 -1.40 15.89 2.95
C LYS A 95 -2.83 16.20 2.53
N ALA A 96 -3.83 15.75 3.29
CA ALA A 96 -5.23 16.05 2.99
C ALA A 96 -5.46 17.57 2.97
N GLY A 97 -6.34 18.02 2.08
CA GLY A 97 -6.60 19.45 1.85
C GLY A 97 -5.59 20.15 0.94
N THR A 98 -4.63 19.40 0.39
CA THR A 98 -3.64 19.93 -0.56
C THR A 98 -3.69 19.22 -1.91
N ASN A 99 -3.15 19.89 -2.95
CA ASN A 99 -2.99 19.27 -4.28
C ASN A 99 -2.06 18.05 -4.23
N GLU A 100 -1.09 18.03 -3.31
CA GLU A 100 -0.21 16.87 -3.11
C GLU A 100 -0.99 15.66 -2.60
N GLY A 101 -1.90 15.85 -1.65
CA GLY A 101 -2.76 14.76 -1.15
C GLY A 101 -3.58 14.13 -2.27
N ILE A 102 -4.14 14.94 -3.17
CA ILE A 102 -4.87 14.46 -4.35
C ILE A 102 -3.94 13.64 -5.27
N ARG A 103 -2.71 14.11 -5.51
CA ARG A 103 -1.72 13.37 -6.33
C ARG A 103 -1.31 12.05 -5.68
N TYR A 104 -1.09 12.03 -4.36
CA TYR A 104 -0.76 10.79 -3.65
C TYR A 104 -1.91 9.78 -3.68
N LEU A 105 -3.14 10.25 -3.51
CA LEU A 105 -4.30 9.37 -3.66
C LEU A 105 -4.38 8.78 -5.06
N ALA A 106 -4.25 9.62 -6.09
CA ALA A 106 -4.29 9.16 -7.47
C ALA A 106 -3.20 8.11 -7.77
N ARG A 107 -1.98 8.31 -7.27
CA ARG A 107 -0.91 7.30 -7.38
C ARG A 107 -1.25 6.00 -6.65
N ALA A 108 -1.89 6.07 -5.49
CA ALA A 108 -2.34 4.88 -4.77
C ALA A 108 -3.41 4.09 -5.55
N PHE A 109 -4.11 4.72 -6.48
CA PHE A 109 -5.04 4.10 -7.42
C PHE A 109 -4.38 3.67 -8.75
N GLY A 110 -3.07 3.83 -8.89
CA GLY A 110 -2.33 3.42 -10.09
C GLY A 110 -2.20 4.47 -11.19
N TYR A 111 -2.60 5.73 -10.91
CA TYR A 111 -2.36 6.82 -11.86
C TYR A 111 -0.99 7.44 -11.62
N GLU A 112 -0.10 7.33 -12.58
CA GLU A 112 1.26 7.87 -12.42
C GLU A 112 1.30 9.40 -12.53
N GLN A 113 0.53 9.95 -13.46
CA GLN A 113 0.54 11.38 -13.75
C GLN A 113 -0.86 11.97 -13.58
N VAL A 114 -0.91 13.01 -12.75
CA VAL A 114 -2.15 13.74 -12.47
C VAL A 114 -1.88 15.24 -12.48
N GLU A 115 -2.61 15.95 -13.30
CA GLU A 115 -2.63 17.41 -13.32
C GLU A 115 -3.90 17.93 -12.63
N ILE A 116 -3.75 18.99 -11.85
CA ILE A 116 -4.86 19.65 -11.19
C ILE A 116 -4.98 21.04 -11.80
N ILE A 117 -6.05 21.24 -12.54
CA ILE A 117 -6.32 22.49 -13.27
C ILE A 117 -7.38 23.27 -12.47
N PRO A 118 -7.01 24.44 -11.93
CA PRO A 118 -8.00 25.31 -11.27
C PRO A 118 -9.00 25.84 -12.27
N GLY A 119 -10.19 26.22 -11.81
CA GLY A 119 -11.21 26.83 -12.64
C GLY A 119 -10.73 28.15 -13.27
N GLU A 120 -10.93 28.30 -14.58
CA GLU A 120 -10.40 29.44 -15.35
C GLU A 120 -11.22 30.73 -15.11
N LYS A 121 -12.49 30.61 -14.69
CA LYS A 121 -13.39 31.76 -14.53
C LYS A 121 -13.42 32.25 -13.09
N PRO A 122 -13.50 33.57 -12.86
CA PRO A 122 -13.61 34.13 -11.51
C PRO A 122 -14.79 33.58 -10.71
N ASP A 123 -15.89 33.25 -11.38
CA ASP A 123 -17.10 32.71 -10.76
C ASP A 123 -16.94 31.23 -10.37
N HIS A 124 -15.95 30.55 -10.93
CA HIS A 124 -15.62 29.11 -10.72
C HIS A 124 -14.33 28.90 -9.93
N TRP A 125 -13.93 29.88 -9.12
CA TRP A 125 -12.68 29.85 -8.36
C TRP A 125 -12.57 28.64 -7.39
N ALA A 126 -13.70 28.09 -6.97
CA ALA A 126 -13.74 26.92 -6.09
C ALA A 126 -13.79 25.59 -6.85
N GLU A 127 -13.74 25.63 -8.17
CA GLU A 127 -13.73 24.42 -8.99
C GLU A 127 -12.29 24.03 -9.35
N ALA A 128 -12.03 22.74 -9.39
CA ALA A 128 -10.76 22.20 -9.88
C ALA A 128 -11.02 20.91 -10.66
N THR A 129 -10.37 20.81 -11.80
CA THR A 129 -10.42 19.58 -12.62
C THR A 129 -9.17 18.75 -12.35
N VAL A 130 -9.38 17.52 -11.89
CA VAL A 130 -8.33 16.52 -11.74
C VAL A 130 -8.22 15.74 -13.03
N TRP A 131 -7.11 15.94 -13.72
CA TRP A 131 -6.84 15.34 -15.02
C TRP A 131 -5.90 14.15 -14.86
N PHE A 132 -6.40 12.98 -15.22
CA PHE A 132 -5.64 11.74 -15.17
C PHE A 132 -5.02 11.46 -16.54
N ILE A 133 -3.68 11.36 -16.60
CA ILE A 133 -2.89 11.14 -17.79
C ILE A 133 -2.31 9.73 -17.75
N GLY A 134 -2.72 8.88 -18.70
CA GLY A 134 -2.25 7.49 -18.73
C GLY A 134 -2.82 6.64 -17.60
N GLY A 135 -2.32 5.42 -17.50
CA GLY A 135 -2.72 4.42 -16.51
C GLY A 135 -3.75 3.43 -17.03
N ASP A 136 -3.42 2.16 -16.92
CA ASP A 136 -4.37 1.06 -17.09
C ASP A 136 -5.23 0.97 -15.83
N ILE A 137 -6.35 1.68 -15.87
CA ILE A 137 -7.20 1.78 -14.70
C ILE A 137 -8.01 0.52 -14.56
N VAL A 138 -7.75 -0.17 -13.49
CA VAL A 138 -8.53 -1.32 -13.03
C VAL A 138 -9.85 -0.89 -12.39
N LEU A 139 -10.01 0.39 -12.06
CA LEU A 139 -11.22 0.91 -11.44
C LEU A 139 -12.15 1.52 -12.47
N ASP A 140 -13.12 0.73 -12.87
CA ASP A 140 -14.26 1.15 -13.70
C ASP A 140 -15.26 2.03 -12.91
N ASP A 141 -14.95 2.25 -11.61
CA ASP A 141 -15.85 2.90 -10.67
C ASP A 141 -15.41 4.34 -10.39
N ARG A 142 -15.85 5.24 -11.28
CA ARG A 142 -15.67 6.69 -11.16
C ARG A 142 -16.24 7.24 -9.85
N GLU A 143 -17.37 6.69 -9.42
CA GLU A 143 -18.06 7.16 -8.20
C GLU A 143 -17.21 6.91 -6.96
N LEU A 144 -16.57 5.75 -6.89
CA LEU A 144 -15.70 5.40 -5.78
C LEU A 144 -14.46 6.30 -5.71
N LEU A 145 -13.84 6.57 -6.86
CA LEU A 145 -12.71 7.50 -6.93
C LEU A 145 -13.12 8.91 -6.48
N LEU A 146 -14.29 9.37 -6.90
CA LEU A 146 -14.85 10.65 -6.44
C LEU A 146 -15.13 10.66 -4.94
N GLN A 147 -15.65 9.58 -4.38
CA GLN A 147 -15.87 9.46 -2.93
C GLN A 147 -14.57 9.57 -2.15
N GLU A 148 -13.52 8.88 -2.57
CA GLU A 148 -12.22 8.94 -1.91
C GLU A 148 -11.53 10.30 -2.09
N LEU A 149 -11.62 10.91 -3.27
CA LEU A 149 -11.13 12.27 -3.52
C LEU A 149 -11.87 13.31 -2.69
N ASN A 150 -13.19 13.16 -2.52
CA ASN A 150 -13.98 14.05 -1.69
C ASN A 150 -13.61 14.03 -0.21
N LYS A 151 -13.05 12.92 0.30
CA LYS A 151 -12.55 12.82 1.67
C LYS A 151 -11.27 13.65 1.91
N ILE A 152 -10.46 13.83 0.87
CA ILE A 152 -9.14 14.47 0.98
C ILE A 152 -9.02 15.82 0.31
N LYS A 153 -10.01 16.23 -0.49
CA LYS A 153 -10.01 17.53 -1.16
C LYS A 153 -10.06 18.70 -0.16
N PRO A 154 -9.64 19.90 -0.54
CA PRO A 154 -9.95 21.10 0.22
C PRO A 154 -11.47 21.27 0.38
N ALA A 155 -11.91 21.65 1.57
CA ALA A 155 -13.34 21.65 1.92
C ALA A 155 -14.24 22.47 0.97
N ARG A 156 -13.67 23.55 0.41
CA ARG A 156 -14.40 24.50 -0.49
C ARG A 156 -14.29 24.13 -1.96
N THR A 157 -13.52 23.10 -2.33
CA THR A 157 -13.26 22.79 -3.74
C THR A 157 -14.28 21.78 -4.27
N LEU A 158 -14.89 22.10 -5.40
CA LEU A 158 -15.66 21.17 -6.22
C LEU A 158 -14.70 20.50 -7.20
N LEU A 159 -14.62 19.17 -7.16
CA LEU A 159 -13.72 18.41 -8.03
C LEU A 159 -14.46 17.82 -9.22
N HIS A 160 -13.94 18.09 -10.40
CA HIS A 160 -14.33 17.44 -11.64
C HIS A 160 -13.24 16.46 -12.04
N LEU A 161 -13.62 15.30 -12.59
CA LEU A 161 -12.68 14.30 -13.07
C LEU A 161 -12.63 14.29 -14.59
N ALA A 162 -11.43 14.42 -15.13
CA ALA A 162 -11.17 14.28 -16.55
C ALA A 162 -10.11 13.18 -16.76
N LYS A 163 -10.30 12.34 -17.77
CA LYS A 163 -9.35 11.29 -18.16
C LYS A 163 -8.92 11.53 -19.59
N GLU A 164 -7.60 11.47 -19.84
CA GLU A 164 -7.06 11.45 -21.17
C GLU A 164 -7.20 10.04 -21.76
N GLN A 165 -7.89 9.92 -22.88
CA GLN A 165 -7.90 8.71 -23.69
C GLN A 165 -7.15 8.98 -24.99
N ARG A 166 -6.07 8.24 -25.22
CA ARG A 166 -5.33 8.32 -26.47
C ARG A 166 -5.88 7.27 -27.42
N TYR A 167 -6.41 7.73 -28.55
CA TYR A 167 -6.82 6.86 -29.66
C TYR A 167 -5.79 6.97 -30.76
N GLU A 168 -5.20 5.85 -31.18
CA GLU A 168 -4.45 5.77 -32.41
C GLU A 168 -5.41 5.35 -33.52
N ALA A 169 -5.81 6.32 -34.35
CA ALA A 169 -6.57 6.01 -35.56
C ALA A 169 -5.63 5.96 -36.75
N VAL A 170 -5.56 4.82 -37.42
CA VAL A 170 -4.86 4.71 -38.72
C VAL A 170 -5.87 5.06 -39.78
N ILE A 171 -5.74 6.25 -40.37
CA ILE A 171 -6.54 6.64 -41.53
C ILE A 171 -5.84 6.08 -42.77
N PRO A 172 -6.50 5.18 -43.56
CA PRO A 172 -5.86 4.52 -44.70
C PRO A 172 -5.62 5.44 -45.89
N LEU A 173 -5.91 6.72 -45.82
CA LEU A 173 -5.62 7.72 -46.84
C LEU A 173 -4.30 8.44 -46.49
N ALA A 174 -3.25 8.07 -47.23
CA ALA A 174 -1.95 8.75 -47.25
C ALA A 174 -1.17 8.75 -45.93
N ALA A 175 -0.75 7.57 -45.46
CA ALA A 175 0.40 7.39 -44.55
C ALA A 175 0.55 8.42 -43.37
N ALA A 176 -0.52 9.03 -42.93
CA ALA A 176 -0.51 9.98 -41.83
C ALA A 176 -1.07 9.33 -40.56
N LYS A 177 -0.22 9.21 -39.53
CA LYS A 177 -0.66 8.83 -38.18
C LYS A 177 -1.26 10.05 -37.49
N VAL A 178 -2.59 10.06 -37.33
CA VAL A 178 -3.26 11.12 -36.55
C VAL A 178 -3.44 10.65 -35.14
N ILE A 179 -2.81 11.33 -34.21
CA ILE A 179 -3.04 11.12 -32.77
C ILE A 179 -4.12 12.11 -32.33
N GLY A 180 -5.33 11.61 -32.13
CA GLY A 180 -6.43 12.41 -31.62
C GLY A 180 -6.46 12.40 -30.08
N ARG A 181 -6.57 13.57 -29.45
CA ARG A 181 -6.86 13.71 -28.02
C ARG A 181 -8.35 14.00 -27.88
N GLN A 182 -9.10 13.11 -27.28
CA GLN A 182 -10.50 13.38 -26.97
C GLN A 182 -10.67 13.60 -25.46
N MET A 183 -11.12 14.77 -25.11
CA MET A 183 -11.44 15.16 -23.75
C MET A 183 -12.92 14.90 -23.49
N THR A 184 -13.26 14.03 -22.56
CA THR A 184 -14.64 13.85 -22.13
C THR A 184 -14.82 14.57 -20.79
N VAL A 185 -15.29 15.80 -20.86
CA VAL A 185 -15.75 16.57 -19.69
C VAL A 185 -17.26 16.34 -19.59
N ARG A 186 -17.71 15.61 -18.56
CA ARG A 186 -19.13 15.56 -18.23
C ARG A 186 -19.38 16.56 -17.12
N GLN A 187 -20.11 17.60 -17.43
CA GLN A 187 -20.77 18.45 -16.45
C GLN A 187 -22.08 17.75 -16.05
N GLU A 188 -22.28 17.50 -14.79
CA GLU A 188 -23.57 17.29 -14.14
C GLU A 188 -23.83 18.43 -13.18
#